data_22ee2a684bfa5152aff7f668a326dd22
#
_entry.id   22ee2a684bfa5152aff7f668a326dd22
#
_cell.length_a   1.000
_cell.length_b   1.000
_cell.length_c   1.000
_cell.angle_alpha   90.00
_cell.angle_beta   90.00
_cell.angle_gamma   90.00
#
_symmetry.space_group_name_H-M   'P 1'
#
loop_
_entity.id
_entity.type
_entity.pdbx_description
1 polymer ?
#
loop_
_entity_poly.entity_id
_entity_poly.type
_entity_poly.pdbx_seq_one_letter_code
_entity_poly.pdbx_strand_id
1 'polypeptide(L)'
;MKDDPAKRAADGSAEGATRQPGAGARNAAIAMRGDDPIVRGGRRRALLQWLHRHPAGAPVIVLLIAVLVFQLLNPRFLRAQDISLMLQQLAVLGCLAIGQTIIMLTAGIDLSVGAAMIVAQMVMAELAVTAGFPVALALLIGVGVGGFAGAINGGLAAQFGLPPFIATLGTLGVFTAVGLRLSGGTTIFFQNQNNLLLWTGNVVSVGGFTITIGVFLMLALYLIVAYMLGRTAWGRHVYAVGGSPEASQ
;
A
#
# COMPACT_ATOMS: atom_id res chain seq x y z
N MET A 1 23.97 -59.69 51.06
CA MET A 1 23.21 -58.58 51.67
C MET A 1 21.82 -58.68 51.09
N LYS A 2 20.80 -58.99 51.96
CA LYS A 2 19.47 -59.47 51.62
C LYS A 2 18.62 -58.45 50.89
N ASP A 3 18.14 -58.79 49.70
CA ASP A 3 17.05 -58.05 49.05
C ASP A 3 15.76 -58.25 49.81
N ASP A 4 15.16 -57.17 50.26
CA ASP A 4 13.91 -57.15 51.00
C ASP A 4 12.70 -57.18 50.00
N PRO A 5 11.90 -58.27 50.00
CA PRO A 5 10.79 -58.41 49.08
C PRO A 5 9.60 -57.51 49.36
N ALA A 6 9.59 -56.76 50.50
CA ALA A 6 8.46 -55.87 50.86
C ALA A 6 8.44 -54.57 50.10
N LYS A 7 9.50 -54.19 49.40
CA LYS A 7 9.59 -52.93 48.65
C LYS A 7 9.04 -53.02 47.21
N ARG A 8 8.74 -54.23 46.71
CA ARG A 8 8.17 -54.45 45.37
C ARG A 8 6.61 -54.48 45.33
N ALA A 9 5.96 -54.48 46.48
CA ALA A 9 4.49 -54.57 46.54
C ALA A 9 3.80 -53.18 46.63
N ALA A 10 4.54 -52.06 46.77
CA ALA A 10 3.98 -50.72 46.95
C ALA A 10 3.97 -49.86 45.67
N ASP A 11 4.56 -50.33 44.54
CA ASP A 11 4.71 -49.54 43.32
C ASP A 11 3.79 -49.99 42.16
N GLY A 12 2.74 -50.76 42.44
CA GLY A 12 1.87 -51.37 41.44
C GLY A 12 0.42 -50.91 41.44
N SER A 13 0.06 -49.77 42.05
CA SER A 13 -1.37 -49.40 42.15
C SER A 13 -1.72 -47.93 41.92
N ALA A 14 -1.14 -47.32 40.87
CA ALA A 14 -1.57 -45.98 40.44
C ALA A 14 -1.45 -45.76 38.93
N GLU A 15 -1.67 -46.80 38.10
CA GLU A 15 -2.01 -46.58 36.68
C GLU A 15 -3.50 -46.41 36.54
N GLY A 16 -3.99 -45.20 36.80
CA GLY A 16 -5.34 -44.76 36.50
C GLY A 16 -5.57 -44.80 34.99
N ALA A 17 -6.22 -45.90 34.55
CA ALA A 17 -6.70 -46.04 33.18
C ALA A 17 -7.59 -44.86 32.81
N THR A 18 -7.06 -43.87 32.12
CA THR A 18 -7.83 -42.90 31.37
C THR A 18 -8.57 -43.63 30.27
N ARG A 19 -9.80 -44.06 30.56
CA ARG A 19 -10.74 -44.63 29.57
C ARG A 19 -10.93 -43.59 28.47
N GLN A 20 -10.32 -43.78 27.33
CA GLN A 20 -10.65 -43.04 26.14
C GLN A 20 -12.15 -43.22 25.85
N PRO A 21 -12.91 -42.15 25.62
CA PRO A 21 -14.33 -42.29 25.29
C PRO A 21 -14.46 -43.09 23.99
N GLY A 22 -15.32 -44.15 24.07
CA GLY A 22 -15.52 -45.07 22.97
C GLY A 22 -15.93 -44.35 21.67
N ALA A 23 -15.67 -45.00 20.53
CA ALA A 23 -15.97 -44.47 19.20
C ALA A 23 -17.39 -43.89 19.05
N GLY A 24 -18.38 -44.46 19.77
CA GLY A 24 -19.74 -43.96 19.83
C GLY A 24 -19.88 -42.60 20.48
N ALA A 25 -19.11 -42.30 21.55
CA ALA A 25 -19.13 -41.01 22.22
C ALA A 25 -18.43 -39.93 21.38
N ARG A 26 -17.39 -40.30 20.63
CA ARG A 26 -16.73 -39.38 19.65
C ARG A 26 -17.65 -39.03 18.49
N ASN A 27 -18.38 -40.05 17.95
CA ASN A 27 -19.33 -39.82 16.86
C ASN A 27 -20.55 -38.99 17.32
N ALA A 28 -21.03 -39.18 18.55
CA ALA A 28 -22.09 -38.36 19.14
C ALA A 28 -21.61 -36.92 19.40
N ALA A 29 -20.36 -36.72 19.86
CA ALA A 29 -19.78 -35.37 20.04
C ALA A 29 -19.53 -34.63 18.70
N ILE A 30 -19.24 -35.41 17.63
CA ILE A 30 -19.10 -34.84 16.26
C ILE A 30 -20.49 -34.51 15.70
N ALA A 31 -21.51 -35.34 15.97
CA ALA A 31 -22.89 -35.07 15.54
C ALA A 31 -23.53 -33.89 16.26
N MET A 32 -23.25 -33.70 17.55
CA MET A 32 -23.70 -32.52 18.32
C MET A 32 -22.98 -31.22 17.94
N ARG A 33 -21.82 -31.30 17.27
CA ARG A 33 -21.11 -30.12 16.75
C ARG A 33 -21.67 -29.59 15.43
N GLY A 34 -22.63 -30.35 14.84
CA GLY A 34 -23.30 -29.99 13.58
C GLY A 34 -24.46 -29.01 13.71
N ASP A 35 -24.95 -28.76 14.93
CA ASP A 35 -26.11 -27.91 15.18
C ASP A 35 -25.80 -26.52 15.70
N ASP A 36 -24.61 -26.00 15.39
CA ASP A 36 -24.34 -24.59 15.64
C ASP A 36 -25.33 -23.71 14.83
N PRO A 37 -26.13 -22.85 15.50
CA PRO A 37 -27.11 -21.99 14.84
C PRO A 37 -26.50 -20.95 13.89
N ILE A 38 -25.16 -20.94 13.76
CA ILE A 38 -24.38 -20.12 12.81
C ILE A 38 -24.53 -20.63 11.35
N VAL A 39 -25.16 -21.80 11.13
CA VAL A 39 -25.29 -22.43 9.80
C VAL A 39 -26.36 -21.79 8.89
N ARG A 40 -27.18 -20.88 9.38
CA ARG A 40 -28.32 -20.28 8.63
C ARG A 40 -27.96 -19.05 7.77
N GLY A 41 -26.73 -18.89 7.31
CA GLY A 41 -26.34 -17.74 6.49
C GLY A 41 -25.75 -18.09 5.13
N GLY A 42 -26.48 -18.84 4.29
CA GLY A 42 -25.99 -19.23 2.96
C GLY A 42 -25.48 -18.05 2.11
N ARG A 43 -26.20 -16.92 2.15
CA ARG A 43 -25.80 -15.69 1.44
C ARG A 43 -24.58 -15.02 2.07
N ARG A 44 -24.49 -14.97 3.40
CA ARG A 44 -23.34 -14.39 4.12
C ARG A 44 -22.07 -15.23 3.92
N ARG A 45 -22.18 -16.57 3.93
CA ARG A 45 -21.04 -17.45 3.63
C ARG A 45 -20.59 -17.34 2.18
N ALA A 46 -21.53 -17.27 1.25
CA ALA A 46 -21.21 -17.08 -0.16
C ALA A 46 -20.48 -15.72 -0.40
N LEU A 47 -20.94 -14.64 0.25
CA LEU A 47 -20.27 -13.34 0.20
C LEU A 47 -18.87 -13.39 0.81
N LEU A 48 -18.71 -14.00 2.00
CA LEU A 48 -17.41 -14.14 2.64
C LEU A 48 -16.45 -15.01 1.81
N GLN A 49 -16.92 -16.11 1.22
CA GLN A 49 -16.12 -16.95 0.33
C GLN A 49 -15.75 -16.22 -0.96
N TRP A 50 -16.64 -15.40 -1.51
CA TRP A 50 -16.37 -14.58 -2.66
C TRP A 50 -15.32 -13.50 -2.34
N LEU A 51 -15.44 -12.82 -1.19
CA LEU A 51 -14.46 -11.84 -0.70
C LEU A 51 -13.07 -12.46 -0.50
N HIS A 52 -12.98 -13.67 0.05
CA HIS A 52 -11.71 -14.36 0.21
C HIS A 52 -11.07 -14.74 -1.14
N ARG A 53 -11.89 -15.07 -2.15
CA ARG A 53 -11.40 -15.36 -3.50
C ARG A 53 -11.00 -14.11 -4.30
N HIS A 54 -11.58 -12.95 -3.95
CA HIS A 54 -11.35 -11.67 -4.61
C HIS A 54 -10.92 -10.63 -3.57
N PRO A 55 -9.62 -10.54 -3.24
CA PRO A 55 -9.12 -9.63 -2.18
C PRO A 55 -9.44 -8.15 -2.48
N ALA A 56 -9.56 -7.78 -3.76
CA ALA A 56 -10.01 -6.45 -4.17
C ALA A 56 -11.51 -6.20 -3.97
N GLY A 57 -12.31 -7.23 -3.69
CA GLY A 57 -13.77 -7.11 -3.57
C GLY A 57 -14.21 -6.25 -2.40
N ALA A 58 -13.57 -6.37 -1.24
CA ALA A 58 -13.91 -5.57 -0.06
C ALA A 58 -13.71 -4.07 -0.28
N PRO A 59 -12.54 -3.59 -0.76
CA PRO A 59 -12.34 -2.17 -1.10
C PRO A 59 -13.34 -1.64 -2.14
N VAL A 60 -13.68 -2.44 -3.15
CA VAL A 60 -14.67 -2.04 -4.17
C VAL A 60 -16.06 -1.88 -3.58
N ILE A 61 -16.51 -2.79 -2.71
CA ILE A 61 -17.81 -2.67 -2.04
C ILE A 61 -17.85 -1.41 -1.16
N VAL A 62 -16.79 -1.15 -0.39
CA VAL A 62 -16.70 0.05 0.46
C VAL A 62 -16.76 1.31 -0.41
N LEU A 63 -16.03 1.32 -1.54
CA LEU A 63 -16.07 2.44 -2.49
C LEU A 63 -17.48 2.67 -3.04
N LEU A 64 -18.17 1.62 -3.48
CA LEU A 64 -19.54 1.73 -4.01
C LEU A 64 -20.52 2.25 -2.97
N ILE A 65 -20.40 1.77 -1.72
CA ILE A 65 -21.23 2.27 -0.61
C ILE A 65 -20.92 3.74 -0.35
N ALA A 66 -19.65 4.14 -0.33
CA ALA A 66 -19.24 5.53 -0.14
C ALA A 66 -19.79 6.43 -1.25
N VAL A 67 -19.65 6.02 -2.51
CA VAL A 67 -20.21 6.75 -3.67
C VAL A 67 -21.72 6.91 -3.54
N LEU A 68 -22.45 5.86 -3.17
CA LEU A 68 -23.90 5.91 -2.96
C LEU A 68 -24.26 6.88 -1.84
N VAL A 69 -23.59 6.79 -0.70
CA VAL A 69 -23.85 7.68 0.45
C VAL A 69 -23.58 9.13 0.07
N PHE A 70 -22.45 9.45 -0.57
CA PHE A 70 -22.13 10.81 -0.97
C PHE A 70 -23.08 11.33 -2.04
N GLN A 71 -23.55 10.50 -2.98
CA GLN A 71 -24.55 10.89 -3.96
C GLN A 71 -25.91 11.20 -3.32
N LEU A 72 -26.30 10.44 -2.29
CA LEU A 72 -27.55 10.70 -1.55
C LEU A 72 -27.46 11.99 -0.72
N LEU A 73 -26.30 12.26 -0.13
CA LEU A 73 -26.07 13.48 0.66
C LEU A 73 -25.90 14.73 -0.22
N ASN A 74 -25.28 14.56 -1.38
CA ASN A 74 -25.03 15.64 -2.33
C ASN A 74 -25.37 15.20 -3.76
N PRO A 75 -26.55 15.59 -4.31
CA PRO A 75 -26.96 15.20 -5.66
C PRO A 75 -26.01 15.67 -6.79
N ARG A 76 -25.09 16.57 -6.47
CA ARG A 76 -24.06 17.05 -7.41
C ARG A 76 -22.80 16.17 -7.45
N PHE A 77 -22.63 15.24 -6.51
CA PHE A 77 -21.42 14.45 -6.33
C PHE A 77 -20.95 13.70 -7.60
N LEU A 78 -21.89 13.15 -8.39
CA LEU A 78 -21.59 12.44 -9.65
C LEU A 78 -21.67 13.33 -10.90
N ARG A 79 -21.64 14.67 -10.77
CA ARG A 79 -21.55 15.53 -11.95
C ARG A 79 -20.20 15.37 -12.61
N ALA A 80 -20.18 15.46 -13.94
CA ALA A 80 -18.95 15.31 -14.74
C ALA A 80 -17.82 16.23 -14.25
N GLN A 81 -18.16 17.46 -13.84
CA GLN A 81 -17.21 18.44 -13.34
C GLN A 81 -16.57 18.00 -12.01
N ASP A 82 -17.38 17.51 -11.06
CA ASP A 82 -16.88 17.08 -9.74
C ASP A 82 -16.03 15.81 -9.87
N ILE A 83 -16.46 14.85 -10.69
CA ILE A 83 -15.66 13.67 -11.03
C ILE A 83 -14.35 14.07 -11.69
N SER A 84 -14.36 15.04 -12.60
CA SER A 84 -13.15 15.55 -13.26
C SER A 84 -12.14 16.09 -12.24
N LEU A 85 -12.59 16.87 -11.26
CA LEU A 85 -11.75 17.39 -10.18
C LEU A 85 -11.19 16.26 -9.29
N MET A 86 -12.00 15.26 -8.96
CA MET A 86 -11.55 14.09 -8.21
C MET A 86 -10.48 13.32 -8.99
N LEU A 87 -10.65 13.10 -10.29
CA LEU A 87 -9.66 12.41 -11.12
C LEU A 87 -8.34 13.17 -11.19
N GLN A 88 -8.37 14.51 -11.25
CA GLN A 88 -7.16 15.33 -11.21
C GLN A 88 -6.37 15.14 -9.92
N GLN A 89 -7.06 15.15 -8.77
CA GLN A 89 -6.41 14.90 -7.46
C GLN A 89 -5.92 13.47 -7.34
N LEU A 90 -6.69 12.51 -7.83
CA LEU A 90 -6.32 11.10 -7.85
C LEU A 90 -5.09 10.82 -8.72
N ALA A 91 -4.82 11.62 -9.77
CA ALA A 91 -3.65 11.42 -10.61
C ALA A 91 -2.34 11.51 -9.81
N VAL A 92 -2.21 12.49 -8.92
CA VAL A 92 -1.02 12.65 -8.07
C VAL A 92 -0.94 11.52 -7.03
N LEU A 93 -2.03 11.29 -6.30
CA LEU A 93 -2.07 10.23 -5.29
C LEU A 93 -1.87 8.85 -5.89
N GLY A 94 -2.40 8.62 -7.09
CA GLY A 94 -2.23 7.36 -7.82
C GLY A 94 -0.78 7.11 -8.22
N CYS A 95 -0.05 8.13 -8.68
CA CYS A 95 1.38 7.98 -8.96
C CYS A 95 2.19 7.66 -7.70
N LEU A 96 1.88 8.31 -6.56
CA LEU A 96 2.52 7.98 -5.28
C LEU A 96 2.17 6.55 -4.82
N ALA A 97 0.92 6.13 -5.00
CA ALA A 97 0.46 4.80 -4.63
C ALA A 97 1.19 3.68 -5.39
N ILE A 98 1.62 3.92 -6.64
CA ILE A 98 2.45 2.97 -7.38
C ILE A 98 3.77 2.72 -6.64
N GLY A 99 4.49 3.79 -6.27
CA GLY A 99 5.73 3.69 -5.52
C GLY A 99 5.53 3.00 -4.17
N GLN A 100 4.49 3.39 -3.44
CA GLN A 100 4.15 2.81 -2.15
C GLN A 100 3.80 1.32 -2.27
N THR A 101 3.12 0.91 -3.35
CA THR A 101 2.83 -0.51 -3.60
C THR A 101 4.10 -1.33 -3.77
N ILE A 102 5.08 -0.83 -4.52
CA ILE A 102 6.37 -1.52 -4.71
C ILE A 102 7.09 -1.68 -3.37
N ILE A 103 7.12 -0.63 -2.54
CA ILE A 103 7.73 -0.67 -1.20
C ILE A 103 7.02 -1.67 -0.29
N MET A 104 5.68 -1.70 -0.29
CA MET A 104 4.91 -2.69 0.47
C MET A 104 5.13 -4.12 -0.02
N LEU A 105 5.30 -4.33 -1.33
CA LEU A 105 5.61 -5.64 -1.89
C LEU A 105 6.99 -6.15 -1.47
N THR A 106 7.91 -5.28 -1.09
CA THR A 106 9.22 -5.65 -0.48
C THR A 106 9.17 -5.68 1.05
N ALA A 107 7.97 -5.79 1.65
CA ALA A 107 7.74 -5.78 3.09
C ALA A 107 8.22 -4.50 3.81
N GLY A 108 8.40 -3.39 3.06
CA GLY A 108 8.76 -2.08 3.60
C GLY A 108 7.53 -1.21 3.87
N ILE A 109 7.73 -0.18 4.70
CA ILE A 109 6.77 0.92 4.90
C ILE A 109 7.55 2.22 4.74
N ASP A 110 7.14 3.07 3.79
CA ASP A 110 7.72 4.41 3.60
C ASP A 110 6.68 5.48 3.95
N LEU A 111 6.97 6.20 5.03
CA LEU A 111 6.15 7.33 5.48
C LEU A 111 6.60 8.66 4.86
N SER A 112 7.78 8.69 4.26
CA SER A 112 8.40 9.93 3.77
C SER A 112 8.08 10.25 2.31
N VAL A 113 7.42 9.35 1.57
CA VAL A 113 7.17 9.48 0.12
C VAL A 113 6.52 10.81 -0.26
N GLY A 114 5.54 11.28 0.55
CA GLY A 114 4.89 12.58 0.34
C GLY A 114 5.84 13.76 0.55
N ALA A 115 6.67 13.70 1.59
CA ALA A 115 7.66 14.76 1.87
C ALA A 115 8.77 14.77 0.83
N ALA A 116 9.24 13.61 0.37
CA ALA A 116 10.22 13.48 -0.72
C ALA A 116 9.67 14.10 -2.02
N MET A 117 8.39 13.86 -2.34
CA MET A 117 7.71 14.48 -3.47
C MET A 117 7.71 16.00 -3.34
N ILE A 118 7.38 16.55 -2.14
CA ILE A 118 7.37 17.99 -1.91
C ILE A 118 8.77 18.58 -2.13
N VAL A 119 9.83 17.97 -1.61
CA VAL A 119 11.21 18.43 -1.83
C VAL A 119 11.54 18.43 -3.31
N ALA A 120 11.27 17.34 -4.03
CA ALA A 120 11.53 17.25 -5.47
C ALA A 120 10.78 18.34 -6.25
N GLN A 121 9.53 18.56 -5.93
CA GLN A 121 8.67 19.57 -6.53
C GLN A 121 9.18 21.00 -6.24
N MET A 122 9.58 21.28 -4.98
CA MET A 122 10.09 22.60 -4.61
C MET A 122 11.42 22.90 -5.29
N VAL A 123 12.36 21.95 -5.35
CA VAL A 123 13.61 22.11 -6.11
C VAL A 123 13.34 22.40 -7.58
N MET A 124 12.44 21.64 -8.19
CA MET A 124 12.06 21.81 -9.59
C MET A 124 11.44 23.19 -9.84
N ALA A 125 10.52 23.62 -8.97
CA ALA A 125 9.86 24.90 -9.07
C ALA A 125 10.86 26.07 -8.86
N GLU A 126 11.72 25.99 -7.85
CA GLU A 126 12.73 27.01 -7.56
C GLU A 126 13.71 27.18 -8.72
N LEU A 127 14.19 26.09 -9.29
CA LEU A 127 15.09 26.14 -10.44
C LEU A 127 14.43 26.76 -11.69
N ALA A 128 13.18 26.35 -11.97
CA ALA A 128 12.50 26.80 -13.19
C ALA A 128 11.95 28.21 -13.08
N VAL A 129 11.44 28.62 -11.90
CA VAL A 129 10.75 29.91 -11.73
C VAL A 129 11.69 30.99 -11.23
N THR A 130 12.46 30.69 -10.18
CA THR A 130 13.28 31.68 -9.48
C THR A 130 14.67 31.79 -10.11
N ALA A 131 15.31 30.64 -10.39
CA ALA A 131 16.68 30.64 -10.95
C ALA A 131 16.72 30.70 -12.48
N GLY A 132 15.57 30.62 -13.19
CA GLY A 132 15.49 30.75 -14.64
C GLY A 132 16.14 29.61 -15.42
N PHE A 133 16.29 28.44 -14.84
CA PHE A 133 16.81 27.26 -15.53
C PHE A 133 15.87 26.80 -16.64
N PRO A 134 16.40 26.15 -17.70
CA PRO A 134 15.55 25.46 -18.67
C PRO A 134 14.64 24.46 -17.99
N VAL A 135 13.36 24.52 -18.30
CA VAL A 135 12.31 23.70 -17.62
C VAL A 135 12.59 22.20 -17.68
N ALA A 136 13.11 21.72 -18.83
CA ALA A 136 13.48 20.31 -18.98
C ALA A 136 14.60 19.91 -18.01
N LEU A 137 15.58 20.78 -17.79
CA LEU A 137 16.65 20.54 -16.83
C LEU A 137 16.14 20.56 -15.39
N ALA A 138 15.29 21.52 -15.05
CA ALA A 138 14.64 21.58 -13.74
C ALA A 138 13.82 20.31 -13.44
N LEU A 139 13.09 19.81 -14.44
CA LEU A 139 12.35 18.55 -14.35
C LEU A 139 13.28 17.35 -14.06
N LEU A 140 14.37 17.22 -14.82
CA LEU A 140 15.35 16.14 -14.63
C LEU A 140 15.99 16.19 -13.25
N ILE A 141 16.36 17.41 -12.79
CA ILE A 141 16.91 17.58 -11.44
C ILE A 141 15.87 17.22 -10.38
N GLY A 142 14.61 17.65 -10.53
CA GLY A 142 13.54 17.28 -9.61
C GLY A 142 13.32 15.76 -9.49
N VAL A 143 13.31 15.06 -10.63
CA VAL A 143 13.26 13.59 -10.65
C VAL A 143 14.50 12.99 -9.97
N GLY A 144 15.68 13.53 -10.23
CA GLY A 144 16.92 13.14 -9.57
C GLY A 144 16.88 13.31 -8.05
N VAL A 145 16.33 14.42 -7.57
CA VAL A 145 16.13 14.69 -6.13
C VAL A 145 15.19 13.66 -5.49
N GLY A 146 14.09 13.34 -6.16
CA GLY A 146 13.17 12.29 -5.70
C GLY A 146 13.86 10.92 -5.62
N GLY A 147 14.64 10.57 -6.66
CA GLY A 147 15.44 9.33 -6.68
C GLY A 147 16.52 9.33 -5.58
N PHE A 148 17.16 10.44 -5.31
CA PHE A 148 18.15 10.60 -4.23
C PHE A 148 17.51 10.44 -2.85
N ALA A 149 16.33 11.04 -2.63
CA ALA A 149 15.57 10.85 -1.40
C ALA A 149 15.24 9.36 -1.17
N GLY A 150 14.80 8.67 -2.22
CA GLY A 150 14.57 7.22 -2.17
C GLY A 150 15.84 6.42 -1.91
N ALA A 151 16.98 6.82 -2.51
CA ALA A 151 18.28 6.18 -2.27
C ALA A 151 18.77 6.37 -0.82
N ILE A 152 18.51 7.51 -0.19
CA ILE A 152 18.77 7.73 1.24
C ILE A 152 17.98 6.72 2.07
N ASN A 153 16.66 6.63 1.86
CA ASN A 153 15.82 5.70 2.61
C ASN A 153 16.22 4.24 2.40
N GLY A 154 16.46 3.85 1.16
CA GLY A 154 16.93 2.52 0.82
C GLY A 154 18.29 2.19 1.43
N GLY A 155 19.22 3.16 1.42
CA GLY A 155 20.54 3.02 2.05
C GLY A 155 20.44 2.87 3.56
N LEU A 156 19.61 3.67 4.24
CA LEU A 156 19.37 3.55 5.68
C LEU A 156 18.80 2.18 6.05
N ALA A 157 17.89 1.66 5.24
CA ALA A 157 17.31 0.34 5.48
C ALA A 157 18.29 -0.80 5.14
N ALA A 158 18.92 -0.77 3.96
CA ALA A 158 19.71 -1.89 3.46
C ALA A 158 21.14 -1.93 4.01
N GLN A 159 21.83 -0.77 4.14
CA GLN A 159 23.24 -0.73 4.57
C GLN A 159 23.38 -0.58 6.08
N PHE A 160 22.51 0.19 6.71
CA PHE A 160 22.56 0.41 8.16
C PHE A 160 21.63 -0.53 8.93
N GLY A 161 20.86 -1.38 8.25
CA GLY A 161 19.96 -2.35 8.87
C GLY A 161 18.81 -1.71 9.68
N LEU A 162 18.48 -0.44 9.41
CA LEU A 162 17.41 0.24 10.11
C LEU A 162 16.05 -0.27 9.61
N PRO A 163 15.09 -0.55 10.50
CA PRO A 163 13.72 -0.84 10.06
C PRO A 163 13.20 0.27 9.15
N PRO A 164 12.67 -0.06 7.95
CA PRO A 164 12.23 0.94 6.97
C PRO A 164 11.29 2.02 7.55
N PHE A 165 10.37 1.60 8.42
CA PHE A 165 9.46 2.50 9.12
C PHE A 165 10.20 3.57 9.96
N ILE A 166 11.25 3.19 10.70
CA ILE A 166 12.02 4.13 11.54
C ILE A 166 12.83 5.09 10.67
N ALA A 167 13.49 4.55 9.65
CA ALA A 167 14.28 5.34 8.70
C ALA A 167 13.41 6.40 8.02
N THR A 168 12.26 5.98 7.48
CA THR A 168 11.36 6.86 6.73
C THR A 168 10.60 7.85 7.62
N LEU A 169 10.33 7.51 8.87
CA LEU A 169 9.79 8.45 9.86
C LEU A 169 10.80 9.58 10.17
N GLY A 170 12.08 9.25 10.29
CA GLY A 170 13.14 10.24 10.48
C GLY A 170 13.30 11.13 9.25
N THR A 171 13.38 10.55 8.06
CA THR A 171 13.52 11.31 6.81
C THR A 171 12.28 12.11 6.45
N LEU A 172 11.07 11.69 6.86
CA LEU A 172 9.84 12.50 6.76
C LEU A 172 10.04 13.88 7.39
N GLY A 173 10.56 13.93 8.62
CA GLY A 173 10.83 15.20 9.32
C GLY A 173 11.87 16.04 8.59
N VAL A 174 12.97 15.42 8.16
CA VAL A 174 14.05 16.11 7.41
C VAL A 174 13.54 16.67 6.09
N PHE A 175 12.87 15.85 5.27
CA PHE A 175 12.35 16.26 3.97
C PHE A 175 11.28 17.35 4.11
N THR A 176 10.41 17.25 5.14
CA THR A 176 9.43 18.31 5.41
C THR A 176 10.12 19.64 5.74
N ALA A 177 11.13 19.63 6.60
CA ALA A 177 11.89 20.83 6.95
C ALA A 177 12.62 21.43 5.74
N VAL A 178 13.23 20.58 4.89
CA VAL A 178 13.88 21.00 3.64
C VAL A 178 12.85 21.62 2.69
N GLY A 179 11.70 20.97 2.48
CA GLY A 179 10.63 21.50 1.62
C GLY A 179 10.12 22.86 2.08
N LEU A 180 9.88 23.03 3.38
CA LEU A 180 9.47 24.31 3.97
C LEU A 180 10.57 25.38 3.83
N ARG A 181 11.83 25.01 3.99
CA ARG A 181 12.96 25.95 3.83
C ARG A 181 13.10 26.40 2.38
N LEU A 182 12.92 25.51 1.41
CA LEU A 182 13.00 25.85 -0.01
C LEU A 182 11.84 26.74 -0.46
N SER A 183 10.62 26.46 -0.02
CA SER A 183 9.43 27.26 -0.36
C SER A 183 9.37 28.61 0.39
N GLY A 184 10.19 28.80 1.42
CA GLY A 184 10.04 29.94 2.33
C GLY A 184 8.68 29.97 3.03
N GLY A 185 7.97 28.83 3.09
CA GLY A 185 6.60 28.73 3.61
C GLY A 185 5.54 29.33 2.68
N THR A 186 5.86 29.62 1.42
CA THR A 186 4.97 30.25 0.45
C THR A 186 4.72 29.35 -0.76
N THR A 187 3.68 29.68 -1.54
CA THR A 187 3.37 28.98 -2.77
C THR A 187 4.15 29.59 -3.93
N ILE A 188 4.84 28.77 -4.73
CA ILE A 188 5.51 29.20 -5.95
C ILE A 188 4.51 29.11 -7.10
N PHE A 189 4.22 30.24 -7.76
CA PHE A 189 3.30 30.31 -8.88
C PHE A 189 4.04 30.37 -10.22
N PHE A 190 3.60 29.55 -11.18
CA PHE A 190 4.06 29.63 -12.56
C PHE A 190 3.27 30.69 -13.31
N GLN A 191 3.93 31.74 -13.79
CA GLN A 191 3.29 32.82 -14.55
C GLN A 191 3.01 32.42 -16.00
N ASN A 192 3.80 31.53 -16.57
CA ASN A 192 3.68 31.11 -17.97
C ASN A 192 2.96 29.75 -18.06
N GLN A 193 1.72 29.76 -18.56
CA GLN A 193 0.89 28.56 -18.67
C GLN A 193 1.36 27.56 -19.74
N ASN A 194 2.18 27.97 -20.70
CA ASN A 194 2.75 27.08 -21.73
C ASN A 194 4.06 26.41 -21.29
N ASN A 195 4.22 26.18 -20.01
CA ASN A 195 5.39 25.58 -19.43
C ASN A 195 5.28 24.04 -19.42
N LEU A 196 6.38 23.37 -19.77
CA LEU A 196 6.46 21.90 -19.74
C LEU A 196 6.10 21.31 -18.37
N LEU A 197 6.33 22.02 -17.25
CA LEU A 197 5.95 21.57 -15.92
C LEU A 197 4.43 21.52 -15.71
N LEU A 198 3.68 22.33 -16.45
CA LEU A 198 2.22 22.36 -16.38
C LEU A 198 1.56 21.41 -17.41
N TRP A 199 2.35 20.76 -18.26
CA TRP A 199 1.85 19.89 -19.33
C TRP A 199 0.92 18.78 -18.81
N THR A 200 1.24 18.18 -17.69
CA THR A 200 0.39 17.12 -17.06
C THR A 200 -0.95 17.66 -16.57
N GLY A 201 -1.04 18.98 -16.31
CA GLY A 201 -2.26 19.69 -15.96
C GLY A 201 -3.15 20.06 -17.15
N ASN A 202 -2.63 19.98 -18.40
CA ASN A 202 -3.45 20.25 -19.57
C ASN A 202 -4.63 19.29 -19.63
N VAL A 203 -5.77 19.82 -20.07
CA VAL A 203 -7.05 19.12 -20.03
C VAL A 203 -7.49 18.65 -21.42
N VAL A 204 -8.08 17.47 -21.46
CA VAL A 204 -8.78 16.91 -22.63
C VAL A 204 -10.25 16.80 -22.26
N SER A 205 -11.13 17.46 -23.00
CA SER A 205 -12.57 17.38 -22.78
C SER A 205 -13.18 16.25 -23.60
N VAL A 206 -13.81 15.29 -22.95
CA VAL A 206 -14.47 14.14 -23.56
C VAL A 206 -15.84 13.96 -22.93
N GLY A 207 -16.92 14.08 -23.73
CA GLY A 207 -18.27 13.78 -23.27
C GLY A 207 -18.75 14.57 -22.04
N GLY A 208 -18.28 15.83 -21.86
CA GLY A 208 -18.60 16.67 -20.71
C GLY A 208 -17.67 16.48 -19.50
N PHE A 209 -16.75 15.52 -19.56
CA PHE A 209 -15.67 15.35 -18.58
C PHE A 209 -14.43 16.12 -19.04
N THR A 210 -13.73 16.70 -18.06
CA THR A 210 -12.45 17.39 -18.26
C THR A 210 -11.36 16.58 -17.57
N ILE A 211 -10.61 15.79 -18.34
CA ILE A 211 -9.59 14.87 -17.83
C ILE A 211 -8.21 15.48 -18.09
N THR A 212 -7.36 15.57 -17.07
CA THR A 212 -5.99 16.04 -17.24
C THR A 212 -5.09 14.96 -17.85
N ILE A 213 -4.06 15.39 -18.58
CA ILE A 213 -3.04 14.47 -19.12
C ILE A 213 -2.37 13.68 -18.00
N GLY A 214 -2.25 14.23 -16.80
CA GLY A 214 -1.75 13.52 -15.62
C GLY A 214 -2.51 12.24 -15.28
N VAL A 215 -3.84 12.18 -15.52
CA VAL A 215 -4.63 10.95 -15.32
C VAL A 215 -4.21 9.87 -16.31
N PHE A 216 -4.01 10.23 -17.59
CA PHE A 216 -3.55 9.27 -18.61
C PHE A 216 -2.13 8.80 -18.30
N LEU A 217 -1.26 9.69 -17.84
CA LEU A 217 0.09 9.34 -17.40
C LEU A 217 0.05 8.36 -16.22
N MET A 218 -0.76 8.64 -15.21
CA MET A 218 -0.97 7.73 -14.08
C MET A 218 -1.41 6.34 -14.55
N LEU A 219 -2.43 6.26 -15.41
CA LEU A 219 -2.92 4.98 -15.92
C LEU A 219 -1.84 4.24 -16.74
N ALA A 220 -1.08 4.95 -17.55
CA ALA A 220 0.03 4.38 -18.30
C ALA A 220 1.10 3.80 -17.35
N LEU A 221 1.46 4.53 -16.28
CA LEU A 221 2.39 4.06 -15.26
C LEU A 221 1.86 2.81 -14.54
N TYR A 222 0.57 2.76 -14.19
CA TYR A 222 -0.05 1.56 -13.62
C TYR A 222 0.09 0.35 -14.55
N LEU A 223 -0.19 0.51 -15.85
CA LEU A 223 -0.05 -0.57 -16.83
C LEU A 223 1.40 -1.03 -16.98
N ILE A 224 2.35 -0.08 -17.06
CA ILE A 224 3.78 -0.39 -17.16
C ILE A 224 4.24 -1.15 -15.92
N VAL A 225 3.93 -0.66 -14.72
CA VAL A 225 4.36 -1.31 -13.46
C VAL A 225 3.66 -2.65 -13.26
N ALA A 226 2.37 -2.78 -13.60
CA ALA A 226 1.67 -4.05 -13.57
C ALA A 226 2.31 -5.08 -14.51
N TYR A 227 2.70 -4.66 -15.72
CA TYR A 227 3.45 -5.51 -16.65
C TYR A 227 4.81 -5.90 -16.07
N MET A 228 5.57 -4.92 -15.54
CA MET A 228 6.89 -5.16 -14.95
C MET A 228 6.81 -6.15 -13.78
N LEU A 229 5.87 -5.96 -12.86
CA LEU A 229 5.66 -6.84 -11.72
C LEU A 229 5.20 -8.24 -12.14
N GLY A 230 4.31 -8.35 -13.13
CA GLY A 230 3.73 -9.63 -13.53
C GLY A 230 4.54 -10.44 -14.54
N ARG A 231 5.40 -9.80 -15.34
CA ARG A 231 6.03 -10.44 -16.50
C ARG A 231 7.55 -10.37 -16.55
N THR A 232 8.22 -9.61 -15.67
CA THR A 232 9.68 -9.44 -15.73
C THR A 232 10.41 -10.16 -14.60
N ALA A 233 11.72 -10.35 -14.77
CA ALA A 233 12.62 -10.88 -13.73
C ALA A 233 12.66 -9.95 -12.51
N TRP A 234 12.59 -8.63 -12.74
CA TRP A 234 12.54 -7.62 -11.68
C TRP A 234 11.31 -7.80 -10.78
N GLY A 235 10.13 -8.03 -11.36
CA GLY A 235 8.92 -8.29 -10.59
C GLY A 235 9.04 -9.54 -9.71
N ARG A 236 9.59 -10.63 -10.26
CA ARG A 236 9.84 -11.84 -9.46
C ARG A 236 10.79 -11.59 -8.29
N HIS A 237 11.81 -10.74 -8.50
CA HIS A 237 12.74 -10.36 -7.43
C HIS A 237 12.06 -9.54 -6.33
N VAL A 238 11.21 -8.56 -6.70
CA VAL A 238 10.41 -7.76 -5.75
C VAL A 238 9.55 -8.67 -4.86
N TYR A 239 8.83 -9.64 -5.45
CA TYR A 239 8.02 -10.59 -4.69
C TYR A 239 8.86 -11.54 -3.83
N ALA A 240 10.03 -11.96 -4.30
CA ALA A 240 10.94 -12.83 -3.54
C ALA A 240 11.46 -12.14 -2.27
N VAL A 241 11.90 -10.88 -2.40
CA VAL A 241 12.37 -10.07 -1.25
C VAL A 241 11.28 -9.91 -0.19
N GLY A 242 10.03 -9.63 -0.62
CA GLY A 242 8.92 -9.45 0.32
C GLY A 242 8.42 -10.75 0.95
N GLY A 243 8.52 -11.88 0.23
CA GLY A 243 8.04 -13.18 0.70
C GLY A 243 9.00 -13.89 1.68
N SER A 244 10.30 -13.69 1.52
CA SER A 244 11.35 -14.29 2.37
C SER A 244 12.61 -13.43 2.31
N PRO A 245 12.74 -12.40 3.13
CA PRO A 245 13.89 -11.50 3.14
C PRO A 245 15.22 -12.24 3.36
N GLU A 246 15.20 -13.31 4.17
CA GLU A 246 16.37 -14.15 4.46
C GLU A 246 16.80 -15.02 3.28
N ALA A 247 15.89 -15.41 2.39
CA ALA A 247 16.19 -16.25 1.22
C ALA A 247 16.66 -15.43 0.01
N SER A 248 16.64 -14.11 0.07
CA SER A 248 17.01 -13.20 -1.03
C SER A 248 18.41 -12.61 -0.90
N GLN A 249 19.14 -12.97 0.15
CA GLN A 249 20.56 -12.70 0.35
C GLN A 249 21.39 -13.87 -0.19
#